data_535b5d2dac3ff0f91a6b10ae86cb44d8
#
_entry.id   535b5d2dac3ff0f91a6b10ae86cb44d8
#
_cell.length_a   1.000
_cell.length_b   1.000
_cell.length_c   1.000
_cell.angle_alpha   90.00
_cell.angle_beta   90.00
_cell.angle_gamma   90.00
#
_symmetry.space_group_name_H-M   'P 1'
#
loop_
_entity.id
_entity.type
_entity.pdbx_description
1 polymer ?
#
loop_
_entity_poly.entity_id
_entity_poly.type
_entity_poly.pdbx_seq_one_letter_code
_entity_poly.pdbx_strand_id
1 'polypeptide(L)'
;MNKLSNYTKKLEVLQEVLIANNHEDFIHGDGKTLVNNEEFPIKHNFSDQLYMREMRMKAGTFVVSAMHHTDHFWFLMTGRILVTTDGETIEHIAPCFEKSIKGAKRLITCSEDCIFINIHKNPSNTIDLDEIENKLYSFTIEEYINKEKICQE
;
A
#
# COMPACT_ATOMS: atom_id res chain seq x y z
N MET A 1 11.27 -19.39 -5.80
CA MET A 1 10.61 -18.33 -6.58
C MET A 1 9.13 -18.35 -6.28
N ASN A 2 8.62 -17.43 -5.49
CA ASN A 2 7.17 -17.37 -5.23
C ASN A 2 6.48 -17.02 -6.54
N LYS A 3 5.67 -17.97 -7.03
CA LYS A 3 4.85 -17.76 -8.22
C LYS A 3 3.80 -16.72 -7.89
N LEU A 4 3.96 -15.51 -8.40
CA LEU A 4 2.97 -14.45 -8.24
C LEU A 4 1.60 -14.96 -8.71
N SER A 5 0.59 -14.73 -7.90
CA SER A 5 -0.74 -15.26 -8.17
C SER A 5 -1.35 -14.66 -9.43
N ASN A 6 -2.27 -15.38 -10.07
CA ASN A 6 -3.05 -14.82 -11.18
C ASN A 6 -3.86 -13.59 -10.75
N TYR A 7 -4.19 -13.50 -9.46
CA TYR A 7 -4.90 -12.36 -8.90
C TYR A 7 -4.02 -11.10 -8.87
N THR A 8 -2.75 -11.23 -8.50
CA THR A 8 -1.77 -10.11 -8.55
C THR A 8 -1.70 -9.49 -9.95
N LYS A 9 -1.67 -10.33 -11.00
CA LYS A 9 -1.68 -9.87 -12.40
C LYS A 9 -2.96 -9.13 -12.77
N LYS A 10 -4.12 -9.63 -12.31
CA LYS A 10 -5.41 -8.95 -12.54
C LYS A 10 -5.46 -7.59 -11.86
N LEU A 11 -4.90 -7.46 -10.66
CA LEU A 11 -4.82 -6.18 -9.96
C LEU A 11 -3.89 -5.19 -10.66
N GLU A 12 -2.81 -5.65 -11.28
CA GLU A 12 -1.93 -4.79 -12.08
C GLU A 12 -2.67 -4.24 -13.29
N VAL A 13 -3.38 -5.09 -14.03
CA VAL A 13 -4.22 -4.65 -15.17
C VAL A 13 -5.30 -3.66 -14.71
N LEU A 14 -5.97 -3.94 -13.59
CA LEU A 14 -6.94 -3.01 -13.00
C LEU A 14 -6.29 -1.66 -12.69
N GLN A 15 -5.13 -1.65 -12.06
CA GLN A 15 -4.37 -0.44 -11.75
C GLN A 15 -4.06 0.37 -13.01
N GLU A 16 -3.59 -0.27 -14.08
CA GLU A 16 -3.30 0.39 -15.36
C GLU A 16 -4.56 1.06 -15.96
N VAL A 17 -5.69 0.34 -15.95
CA VAL A 17 -6.97 0.87 -16.45
C VAL A 17 -7.44 2.07 -15.62
N LEU A 18 -7.33 2.00 -14.30
CA LEU A 18 -7.74 3.09 -13.41
C LEU A 18 -6.88 4.34 -13.59
N ILE A 19 -5.58 4.16 -13.76
CA ILE A 19 -4.63 5.25 -14.05
C ILE A 19 -4.96 5.87 -15.41
N ALA A 20 -5.14 5.05 -16.45
CA ALA A 20 -5.41 5.53 -17.80
C ALA A 20 -6.72 6.32 -17.90
N ASN A 21 -7.73 5.97 -17.10
CA ASN A 21 -9.02 6.65 -17.05
C ASN A 21 -9.07 7.77 -15.99
N ASN A 22 -8.00 8.00 -15.25
CA ASN A 22 -7.93 9.02 -14.19
C ASN A 22 -9.14 8.95 -13.24
N HIS A 23 -9.41 7.74 -12.72
CA HIS A 23 -10.59 7.47 -11.89
C HIS A 23 -10.53 8.26 -10.58
N GLU A 24 -11.55 9.06 -10.29
CA GLU A 24 -11.53 10.02 -9.18
C GLU A 24 -11.45 9.39 -7.78
N ASP A 25 -12.04 8.21 -7.58
CA ASP A 25 -12.04 7.51 -6.28
C ASP A 25 -10.84 6.58 -6.10
N PHE A 26 -9.99 6.48 -7.12
CA PHE A 26 -8.82 5.62 -7.09
C PHE A 26 -7.63 6.30 -6.43
N ILE A 27 -7.06 5.63 -5.44
CA ILE A 27 -5.84 6.04 -4.76
C ILE A 27 -4.70 5.14 -5.21
N HIS A 28 -3.64 5.74 -5.74
CA HIS A 28 -2.43 5.00 -6.08
C HIS A 28 -1.79 4.38 -4.83
N GLY A 29 -1.14 3.23 -5.00
CA GLY A 29 -0.47 2.53 -3.90
C GLY A 29 0.64 3.36 -3.23
N ASP A 30 1.20 4.35 -3.93
CA ASP A 30 2.12 5.34 -3.36
C ASP A 30 1.39 6.47 -2.60
N GLY A 31 0.08 6.55 -2.73
CA GLY A 31 -0.75 7.57 -2.13
C GLY A 31 -0.59 8.97 -2.71
N LYS A 32 0.05 9.12 -3.87
CA LYS A 32 0.28 10.44 -4.49
C LYS A 32 -1.02 11.19 -4.76
N THR A 33 -2.09 10.48 -5.09
CA THR A 33 -3.43 11.08 -5.26
C THR A 33 -3.98 11.67 -3.96
N LEU A 34 -3.56 11.15 -2.80
CA LEU A 34 -3.94 11.70 -1.49
C LEU A 34 -3.12 12.92 -1.10
N VAL A 35 -1.90 13.06 -1.59
CA VAL A 35 -1.02 14.20 -1.27
C VAL A 35 -1.67 15.53 -1.67
N ASN A 36 -2.46 15.52 -2.73
CA ASN A 36 -3.15 16.70 -3.24
C ASN A 36 -4.54 16.91 -2.59
N ASN A 37 -4.93 16.07 -1.64
CA ASN A 37 -6.18 16.17 -0.92
C ASN A 37 -5.93 16.74 0.48
N GLU A 38 -6.20 18.03 0.66
CA GLU A 38 -5.99 18.74 1.93
C GLU A 38 -6.81 18.16 3.09
N GLU A 39 -7.97 17.58 2.78
CA GLU A 39 -8.86 16.99 3.79
C GLU A 39 -8.36 15.63 4.30
N PHE A 40 -7.69 14.87 3.44
CA PHE A 40 -7.18 13.53 3.74
C PHE A 40 -5.69 13.37 3.39
N PRO A 41 -4.80 14.11 4.07
CA PRO A 41 -3.38 14.10 3.77
C PRO A 41 -2.72 12.79 4.19
N ILE A 42 -1.59 12.49 3.51
CA ILE A 42 -0.63 11.51 4.00
C ILE A 42 0.30 12.19 4.99
N LYS A 43 0.56 11.49 6.11
CA LYS A 43 1.56 11.91 7.09
C LYS A 43 2.68 10.89 7.16
N HIS A 44 3.90 11.41 7.15
CA HIS A 44 5.12 10.65 7.29
C HIS A 44 5.71 10.88 8.68
N ASN A 45 5.95 9.80 9.42
CA ASN A 45 6.49 9.86 10.77
C ASN A 45 7.74 8.97 10.86
N PHE A 46 8.74 9.45 11.57
CA PHE A 46 10.02 8.80 11.70
C PHE A 46 10.38 8.61 13.16
N SER A 47 10.96 7.47 13.48
CA SER A 47 11.56 7.15 14.76
C SER A 47 12.84 6.35 14.52
N ASP A 48 13.56 6.00 15.58
CA ASP A 48 14.80 5.23 15.43
C ASP A 48 14.57 3.93 14.65
N GLN A 49 15.13 3.86 13.45
CA GLN A 49 15.05 2.75 12.50
C GLN A 49 13.61 2.33 12.11
N LEU A 50 12.64 3.24 12.27
CA LEU A 50 11.24 3.03 11.89
C LEU A 50 10.72 4.15 11.01
N TYR A 51 9.86 3.79 10.07
CA TYR A 51 9.06 4.69 9.26
C TYR A 51 7.59 4.32 9.36
N MET A 52 6.77 5.29 9.72
CA MET A 52 5.32 5.13 9.80
C MET A 52 4.64 6.06 8.81
N ARG A 53 3.79 5.49 7.98
CA ARG A 53 2.96 6.21 7.02
C ARG A 53 1.51 6.13 7.43
N GLU A 54 0.91 7.29 7.72
CA GLU A 54 -0.51 7.43 7.99
C GLU A 54 -1.22 7.92 6.73
N MET A 55 -2.23 7.18 6.29
CA MET A 55 -3.13 7.56 5.21
C MET A 55 -4.53 7.79 5.77
N ARG A 56 -5.14 8.90 5.39
CA ARG A 56 -6.55 9.18 5.64
C ARG A 56 -7.31 9.02 4.34
N MET A 57 -8.29 8.13 4.32
CA MET A 57 -9.04 7.78 3.12
C MET A 57 -10.53 7.99 3.35
N LYS A 58 -11.22 8.55 2.37
CA LYS A 58 -12.68 8.75 2.40
C LYS A 58 -13.46 7.48 2.10
N ALA A 59 -14.65 7.39 2.65
CA ALA A 59 -15.65 6.41 2.22
C ALA A 59 -15.86 6.49 0.71
N GLY A 60 -15.93 5.33 0.06
CA GLY A 60 -16.08 5.22 -1.40
C GLY A 60 -14.77 5.20 -2.18
N THR A 61 -13.64 5.58 -1.58
CA THR A 61 -12.33 5.46 -2.24
C THR A 61 -11.79 4.04 -2.17
N PHE A 62 -10.86 3.73 -3.08
CA PHE A 62 -10.20 2.43 -3.09
C PHE A 62 -8.75 2.55 -3.56
N VAL A 63 -7.94 1.62 -3.08
CA VAL A 63 -6.50 1.55 -3.34
C VAL A 63 -6.15 0.21 -3.97
N VAL A 64 -5.37 0.22 -5.04
CA VAL A 64 -4.59 -0.96 -5.45
C VAL A 64 -3.20 -0.79 -4.83
N SER A 65 -2.87 -1.63 -3.86
CA SER A 65 -1.63 -1.46 -3.08
C SER A 65 -0.37 -1.64 -3.92
N ALA A 66 0.69 -0.95 -3.54
CA ALA A 66 2.04 -1.33 -3.95
C ALA A 66 2.40 -2.72 -3.40
N MET A 67 3.35 -3.40 -4.03
CA MET A 67 3.99 -4.59 -3.47
C MET A 67 5.17 -4.15 -2.61
N HIS A 68 5.20 -4.61 -1.36
CA HIS A 68 6.26 -4.28 -0.43
C HIS A 68 7.39 -5.31 -0.49
N HIS A 69 8.63 -4.87 -0.33
CA HIS A 69 9.81 -5.74 -0.31
C HIS A 69 10.11 -6.35 1.05
N THR A 70 9.37 -5.93 2.09
CA THR A 70 9.50 -6.44 3.46
C THR A 70 8.14 -6.77 4.06
N ASP A 71 8.12 -7.74 4.96
CA ASP A 71 6.98 -7.93 5.85
C ASP A 71 6.82 -6.68 6.72
N HIS A 72 5.58 -6.29 6.96
CA HIS A 72 5.27 -5.14 7.80
C HIS A 72 3.91 -5.32 8.49
N PHE A 73 3.61 -4.46 9.46
CA PHE A 73 2.28 -4.36 10.04
C PHE A 73 1.53 -3.17 9.49
N TRP A 74 0.22 -3.34 9.32
CA TRP A 74 -0.69 -2.23 9.12
C TRP A 74 -1.77 -2.21 10.20
N PHE A 75 -2.27 -1.02 10.49
CA PHE A 75 -3.26 -0.74 11.50
C PHE A 75 -4.40 0.06 10.88
N LEU A 76 -5.64 -0.35 11.18
CA LEU A 76 -6.82 0.45 10.93
C LEU A 76 -7.24 1.08 12.25
N MET A 77 -7.06 2.39 12.37
CA MET A 77 -7.30 3.13 13.61
C MET A 77 -8.74 3.58 13.75
N THR A 78 -9.37 3.94 12.62
CA THR A 78 -10.79 4.35 12.54
C THR A 78 -11.40 3.81 11.26
N GLY A 79 -12.74 3.69 11.24
CA GLY A 79 -13.51 3.35 10.07
C GLY A 79 -13.57 1.86 9.74
N ARG A 80 -13.89 1.57 8.49
CA ARG A 80 -14.13 0.21 7.98
C ARG A 80 -13.61 0.07 6.56
N ILE A 81 -12.92 -1.02 6.29
CA ILE A 81 -12.38 -1.35 4.97
C ILE A 81 -12.70 -2.80 4.57
N LEU A 82 -12.76 -3.03 3.26
CA LEU A 82 -12.74 -4.37 2.66
C LEU A 82 -11.36 -4.58 2.03
N VAL A 83 -10.69 -5.64 2.40
CA VAL A 83 -9.38 -6.02 1.84
C VAL A 83 -9.56 -7.29 1.01
N THR A 84 -9.26 -7.19 -0.27
CA THR A 84 -9.31 -8.35 -1.17
C THR A 84 -7.88 -8.75 -1.56
N THR A 85 -7.53 -10.00 -1.26
CA THR A 85 -6.24 -10.61 -1.57
C THR A 85 -6.48 -12.01 -2.13
N ASP A 86 -5.85 -12.32 -3.27
CA ASP A 86 -5.97 -13.63 -3.94
C ASP A 86 -7.43 -14.08 -4.19
N GLY A 87 -8.35 -13.12 -4.38
CA GLY A 87 -9.75 -13.36 -4.65
C GLY A 87 -10.63 -13.54 -3.41
N GLU A 88 -10.04 -13.52 -2.22
CA GLU A 88 -10.76 -13.54 -0.94
C GLU A 88 -10.90 -12.12 -0.40
N THR A 89 -12.11 -11.76 0.04
CA THR A 89 -12.40 -10.44 0.62
C THR A 89 -12.72 -10.57 2.10
N ILE A 90 -12.00 -9.81 2.92
CA ILE A 90 -12.19 -9.76 4.36
C ILE A 90 -12.55 -8.34 4.77
N GLU A 91 -13.59 -8.21 5.59
CA GLU A 91 -13.96 -6.93 6.21
C GLU A 91 -13.14 -6.70 7.48
N HIS A 92 -12.60 -5.50 7.62
CA HIS A 92 -11.89 -5.04 8.80
C HIS A 92 -12.61 -3.82 9.39
N ILE A 93 -12.89 -3.90 10.68
CA ILE A 93 -13.53 -2.83 11.46
C ILE A 93 -12.51 -2.35 12.49
N ALA A 94 -12.29 -1.05 12.53
CA ALA A 94 -11.35 -0.44 13.47
C ALA A 94 -11.83 -0.54 14.94
N PRO A 95 -10.89 -0.62 15.92
CA PRO A 95 -9.46 -0.71 15.72
C PRO A 95 -9.00 -2.15 15.45
N CYS A 96 -8.14 -2.34 14.47
CA CYS A 96 -7.53 -3.65 14.21
C CYS A 96 -6.16 -3.49 13.56
N PHE A 97 -5.41 -4.57 13.48
CA PHE A 97 -4.12 -4.62 12.77
C PHE A 97 -3.90 -6.00 12.18
N GLU A 98 -3.06 -6.05 11.15
CA GLU A 98 -2.61 -7.30 10.57
C GLU A 98 -1.17 -7.23 10.07
N LYS A 99 -0.57 -8.41 9.89
CA LYS A 99 0.71 -8.57 9.23
C LYS A 99 0.50 -8.65 7.71
N SER A 100 1.20 -7.81 6.98
CA SER A 100 1.33 -7.91 5.53
C SER A 100 2.63 -8.64 5.17
N ILE A 101 2.53 -9.68 4.36
CA ILE A 101 3.71 -10.36 3.83
C ILE A 101 4.25 -9.64 2.60
N LYS A 102 5.57 -9.72 2.38
CA LYS A 102 6.20 -9.15 1.20
C LYS A 102 5.62 -9.71 -0.10
N GLY A 103 5.55 -8.89 -1.12
CA GLY A 103 5.04 -9.23 -2.44
C GLY A 103 3.52 -9.31 -2.56
N ALA A 104 2.78 -9.13 -1.47
CA ALA A 104 1.32 -9.11 -1.53
C ALA A 104 0.81 -7.84 -2.22
N LYS A 105 -0.10 -8.00 -3.18
CA LYS A 105 -0.84 -6.91 -3.83
C LYS A 105 -2.32 -7.05 -3.51
N ARG A 106 -2.96 -5.97 -3.09
CA ARG A 106 -4.33 -5.98 -2.55
C ARG A 106 -5.18 -4.90 -3.17
N LEU A 107 -6.49 -5.15 -3.23
CA LEU A 107 -7.49 -4.12 -3.40
C LEU A 107 -8.06 -3.79 -2.03
N ILE A 108 -8.02 -2.53 -1.64
CA ILE A 108 -8.59 -2.01 -0.39
C ILE A 108 -9.69 -1.05 -0.75
N THR A 109 -10.90 -1.30 -0.27
CA THR A 109 -12.06 -0.42 -0.49
C THR A 109 -12.50 0.17 0.86
N CYS A 110 -12.65 1.49 0.93
CA CYS A 110 -13.07 2.17 2.15
C CYS A 110 -14.59 2.26 2.21
N SER A 111 -15.19 1.55 3.18
CA SER A 111 -16.63 1.62 3.43
C SER A 111 -17.01 2.82 4.31
N GLU A 112 -16.08 3.31 5.10
CA GLU A 112 -16.21 4.48 5.97
C GLU A 112 -14.91 5.28 5.90
N ASP A 113 -14.96 6.57 6.25
CA ASP A 113 -13.75 7.39 6.42
C ASP A 113 -12.80 6.73 7.39
N CYS A 114 -11.56 6.52 6.99
CA CYS A 114 -10.63 5.73 7.77
C CYS A 114 -9.25 6.37 7.92
N ILE A 115 -8.57 5.96 8.99
CA ILE A 115 -7.16 6.21 9.23
C ILE A 115 -6.45 4.86 9.16
N PHE A 116 -5.58 4.72 8.16
CA PHE A 116 -4.82 3.52 7.87
C PHE A 116 -3.32 3.80 8.00
N ILE A 117 -2.63 2.98 8.78
CA ILE A 117 -1.22 3.17 9.12
C ILE A 117 -0.41 1.95 8.67
N ASN A 118 0.71 2.19 7.99
CA ASN A 118 1.75 1.18 7.74
C ASN A 118 2.99 1.52 8.56
N ILE A 119 3.62 0.51 9.16
CA ILE A 119 4.89 0.65 9.88
C ILE A 119 5.94 -0.24 9.25
N HIS A 120 7.03 0.39 8.81
CA HIS A 120 8.15 -0.23 8.10
C HIS A 120 9.47 -0.05 8.84
N LYS A 121 10.37 -1.01 8.64
CA LYS A 121 11.78 -0.84 9.00
C LYS A 121 12.41 0.27 8.15
N ASN A 122 13.22 1.08 8.78
CA ASN A 122 14.02 2.13 8.15
C ASN A 122 15.44 2.11 8.73
N PRO A 123 16.23 1.07 8.44
CA PRO A 123 17.52 0.83 9.10
C PRO A 123 18.56 1.92 8.83
N SER A 124 18.42 2.67 7.74
CA SER A 124 19.30 3.80 7.43
C SER A 124 18.92 5.10 8.12
N ASN A 125 17.79 5.13 8.84
CA ASN A 125 17.20 6.34 9.43
C ASN A 125 17.04 7.50 8.43
N THR A 126 16.90 7.19 7.13
CA THR A 126 16.67 8.22 6.12
C THR A 126 15.30 8.86 6.31
N ILE A 127 15.22 10.16 6.05
CA ILE A 127 13.97 10.92 5.96
C ILE A 127 13.63 11.29 4.50
N ASP A 128 14.47 10.88 3.57
CA ASP A 128 14.23 11.04 2.14
C ASP A 128 13.16 10.06 1.67
N LEU A 129 12.00 10.60 1.29
CA LEU A 129 10.85 9.79 0.89
C LEU A 129 11.09 9.05 -0.43
N ASP A 130 11.86 9.61 -1.36
CA ASP A 130 12.18 8.95 -2.62
C ASP A 130 13.09 7.74 -2.37
N GLU A 131 14.05 7.86 -1.45
CA GLU A 131 14.88 6.73 -1.02
C GLU A 131 14.05 5.64 -0.34
N ILE A 132 13.15 6.01 0.55
CA ILE A 132 12.24 5.08 1.26
C ILE A 132 11.34 4.36 0.26
N GLU A 133 10.67 5.09 -0.62
CA GLU A 133 9.77 4.51 -1.63
C GLU A 133 10.53 3.53 -2.54
N ASN A 134 11.70 3.92 -3.01
CA ASN A 134 12.51 3.05 -3.86
C ASN A 134 12.93 1.74 -3.17
N LYS A 135 13.21 1.77 -1.87
CA LYS A 135 13.56 0.58 -1.10
C LYS A 135 12.37 -0.29 -0.71
N LEU A 136 11.24 0.31 -0.36
CA LEU A 136 10.11 -0.39 0.23
C LEU A 136 9.07 -0.86 -0.79
N TYR A 137 8.90 -0.16 -1.91
CA TYR A 137 7.75 -0.34 -2.79
C TYR A 137 8.14 -0.71 -4.21
N SER A 138 7.26 -1.49 -4.84
CA SER A 138 7.17 -1.64 -6.29
C SER A 138 5.70 -1.57 -6.70
N PHE A 139 5.42 -0.88 -7.79
CA PHE A 139 4.04 -0.67 -8.26
C PHE A 139 3.66 -1.68 -9.35
N THR A 140 4.65 -2.24 -10.04
CA THR A 140 4.47 -3.27 -11.06
C THR A 140 5.15 -4.57 -10.66
N ILE A 141 4.66 -5.67 -11.23
CA ILE A 141 5.23 -7.01 -11.06
C ILE A 141 6.67 -7.06 -11.59
N GLU A 142 6.91 -6.43 -12.73
CA GLU A 142 8.23 -6.38 -13.35
C GLU A 142 9.24 -5.67 -12.45
N GLU A 143 8.87 -4.50 -11.93
CA GLU A 143 9.70 -3.74 -10.99
C GLU A 143 10.00 -4.56 -9.73
N TYR A 144 8.99 -5.22 -9.16
CA TYR A 144 9.15 -6.08 -7.99
C TYR A 144 10.15 -7.20 -8.23
N ILE A 145 9.98 -7.95 -9.33
CA ILE A 145 10.86 -9.07 -9.68
C ILE A 145 12.32 -8.59 -9.88
N ASN A 146 12.49 -7.46 -10.56
CA ASN A 146 13.82 -6.91 -10.84
C ASN A 146 14.55 -6.49 -9.56
N LYS A 147 13.87 -5.81 -8.64
CA LYS A 147 14.44 -5.44 -7.35
C LYS A 147 14.78 -6.65 -6.48
N GLU A 148 13.91 -7.67 -6.43
CA GLU A 148 14.18 -8.90 -5.66
C GLU A 148 15.39 -9.68 -6.20
N LYS A 149 15.67 -9.65 -7.50
CA LYS A 149 16.87 -10.28 -8.08
C LYS A 149 18.16 -9.58 -7.64
N ILE A 150 18.17 -8.25 -7.64
CA ILE A 150 19.33 -7.44 -7.24
C ILE A 150 19.67 -7.68 -5.76
N CYS A 151 18.67 -7.88 -4.90
CA CYS A 151 18.89 -8.13 -3.48
C CYS A 151 19.44 -9.54 -3.15
N GLN A 152 19.50 -10.45 -4.14
CA GLN A 152 20.01 -11.81 -3.96
C GLN A 152 21.47 -12.01 -4.43
N GLU A 153 22.04 -11.01 -5.08
CA GLU A 153 23.46 -10.95 -5.49
C GLU A 153 24.29 -10.22 -4.40
#